data_c3ebe09c7fee05a42662b2fc60d3c468
#
_entry.id   c3ebe09c7fee05a42662b2fc60d3c468
#
_cell.length_a   1.000
_cell.length_b   1.000
_cell.length_c   1.000
_cell.angle_alpha   90.00
_cell.angle_beta   90.00
_cell.angle_gamma   90.00
#
_symmetry.space_group_name_H-M   'P 1'
#
loop_
_entity.id
_entity.type
_entity.pdbx_description
1 polymer ?
#
loop_
_entity_poly.entity_id
_entity_poly.type
_entity_poly.pdbx_seq_one_letter_code
_entity_poly.pdbx_strand_id
1 'polypeptide(L)'
;SIKPRQPLLPGFCVNAEGGFMKDLQKSCKIAVVQAAPVLFDKKACVEKAVALIKECAENKAELIVFPELFIPGYPYGMTFGFTVGSRNEAGRKDWLRYYENSIVVPGPETELLAKAAKDAGAWLSIGVSERDAVTATLYNTNLFFSPEGEIIVHRKLKPTGSERVVWGDADKNYFPVAETPWGPMGSMICWESYMPLARAALYQKGITLYISPNTNDNDEWQSTIKHIAIEGHCYFINCDMYFTRDTYPADLQAQGEIAKLPEKVCRGGSCIVDPYGHYLTEPVWDKEAVIYAELDMSKVAASRMEFDVCGHYARPDVLKLVVEDK
;
A
#
# COMPACT_ATOMS: atom_id res chain seq x y z
N SER A 1 -0.36 -19.10 47.13
CA SER A 1 -1.48 -19.34 46.22
C SER A 1 -1.46 -18.30 45.13
N ILE A 2 -1.02 -18.69 43.95
CA ILE A 2 -1.02 -17.85 42.74
C ILE A 2 -2.48 -17.77 42.26
N LYS A 3 -3.07 -16.58 42.30
CA LYS A 3 -4.40 -16.35 41.71
C LYS A 3 -4.34 -16.69 40.21
N PRO A 4 -5.35 -17.39 39.67
CA PRO A 4 -5.40 -17.64 38.23
C PRO A 4 -5.51 -16.31 37.46
N ARG A 5 -4.77 -16.19 36.38
CA ARG A 5 -4.88 -15.04 35.46
C ARG A 5 -6.32 -14.94 34.99
N GLN A 6 -6.87 -13.72 35.04
CA GLN A 6 -8.19 -13.44 34.44
C GLN A 6 -8.15 -13.83 32.96
N PRO A 7 -9.23 -14.42 32.41
CA PRO A 7 -9.30 -14.73 30.99
C PRO A 7 -9.18 -13.45 30.19
N LEU A 8 -8.35 -13.47 29.15
CA LEU A 8 -8.24 -12.40 28.15
C LEU A 8 -9.65 -12.07 27.65
N LEU A 9 -9.99 -10.78 27.65
CA LEU A 9 -11.30 -10.30 27.21
C LEU A 9 -11.53 -10.67 25.73
N PRO A 10 -12.74 -11.06 25.32
CA PRO A 10 -13.05 -11.35 23.92
C PRO A 10 -12.92 -10.05 23.11
N GLY A 11 -12.03 -10.07 22.13
CA GLY A 11 -11.70 -8.93 21.26
C GLY A 11 -10.22 -8.81 20.91
N PHE A 12 -9.35 -9.48 21.63
CA PHE A 12 -7.99 -9.73 21.18
C PHE A 12 -7.98 -11.02 20.36
N CYS A 13 -7.83 -10.92 19.04
CA CYS A 13 -7.41 -12.06 18.24
C CYS A 13 -5.95 -12.42 18.63
N VAL A 14 -5.81 -13.13 19.72
CA VAL A 14 -4.66 -14.01 19.89
C VAL A 14 -4.99 -15.19 18.99
N ASN A 15 -4.24 -15.41 17.91
CA ASN A 15 -4.30 -16.68 17.20
C ASN A 15 -4.27 -17.80 18.23
N ALA A 16 -5.17 -18.78 18.11
CA ALA A 16 -5.40 -19.84 19.08
C ALA A 16 -4.19 -20.77 19.33
N GLU A 17 -3.10 -20.53 18.67
CA GLU A 17 -1.78 -21.09 18.97
C GLU A 17 -0.97 -20.00 19.66
N GLY A 18 -0.92 -20.03 21.00
CA GLY A 18 -0.22 -19.09 21.86
C GLY A 18 1.27 -18.95 21.51
N GLY A 19 1.55 -18.34 20.37
CA GLY A 19 2.87 -17.95 19.93
C GLY A 19 3.27 -16.69 20.70
N PHE A 20 4.21 -16.83 21.61
CA PHE A 20 5.04 -15.72 22.09
C PHE A 20 5.52 -14.91 20.88
N MET A 21 5.76 -13.59 21.06
CA MET A 21 6.45 -12.80 20.03
C MET A 21 7.63 -13.64 19.54
N LYS A 22 7.51 -14.19 18.30
CA LYS A 22 8.65 -14.85 17.66
C LYS A 22 9.80 -13.85 17.71
N ASP A 23 11.01 -14.34 17.98
CA ASP A 23 12.19 -13.51 17.89
C ASP A 23 12.22 -12.90 16.48
N LEU A 24 11.82 -11.64 16.37
CA LEU A 24 11.80 -10.92 15.11
C LEU A 24 13.23 -10.78 14.59
N GLN A 25 13.41 -10.83 13.29
CA GLN A 25 14.69 -10.45 12.70
C GLN A 25 15.03 -9.02 13.09
N LYS A 26 16.29 -8.78 13.46
CA LYS A 26 16.73 -7.49 14.01
C LYS A 26 16.83 -6.38 12.96
N SER A 27 16.99 -6.73 11.69
CA SER A 27 17.06 -5.78 10.59
C SER A 27 16.26 -6.24 9.38
N CYS A 28 15.84 -5.28 8.56
CA CYS A 28 15.20 -5.50 7.27
C CYS A 28 15.80 -4.53 6.26
N LYS A 29 16.37 -5.06 5.19
CA LYS A 29 16.81 -4.22 4.07
C LYS A 29 15.64 -4.00 3.10
N ILE A 30 15.17 -2.76 3.00
CA ILE A 30 14.02 -2.38 2.19
C ILE A 30 14.45 -1.62 0.92
N ALA A 31 13.69 -1.80 -0.16
CA ALA A 31 13.71 -0.98 -1.35
C ALA A 31 12.32 -0.35 -1.57
N VAL A 32 12.26 0.97 -1.71
CA VAL A 32 11.05 1.72 -2.05
C VAL A 32 11.20 2.22 -3.48
N VAL A 33 10.31 1.78 -4.37
CA VAL A 33 10.39 2.00 -5.81
C VAL A 33 9.53 3.19 -6.23
N GLN A 34 10.13 4.37 -6.30
CA GLN A 34 9.51 5.55 -6.87
C GLN A 34 9.73 5.58 -8.37
N ALA A 35 8.78 5.03 -9.14
CA ALA A 35 8.91 4.87 -10.57
C ALA A 35 7.61 5.24 -11.31
N ALA A 36 7.75 5.68 -12.56
CA ALA A 36 6.63 5.85 -13.46
C ALA A 36 6.05 4.49 -13.88
N PRO A 37 4.73 4.31 -13.91
CA PRO A 37 4.11 3.19 -14.59
C PRO A 37 4.21 3.36 -16.11
N VAL A 38 3.91 2.32 -16.86
CA VAL A 38 3.58 2.44 -18.28
C VAL A 38 2.06 2.57 -18.38
N LEU A 39 1.58 3.82 -18.38
CA LEU A 39 0.15 4.10 -18.26
C LEU A 39 -0.68 3.38 -19.32
N PHE A 40 -1.76 2.70 -18.89
CA PHE A 40 -2.71 1.97 -19.74
C PHE A 40 -2.10 0.78 -20.49
N ASP A 41 -0.96 0.24 -20.01
CA ASP A 41 -0.33 -0.98 -20.54
C ASP A 41 0.11 -1.90 -19.40
N LYS A 42 -0.78 -2.83 -19.00
CA LYS A 42 -0.52 -3.77 -17.91
C LYS A 42 0.68 -4.68 -18.18
N LYS A 43 0.86 -5.09 -19.45
CA LYS A 43 1.98 -5.98 -19.82
C LYS A 43 3.32 -5.28 -19.60
N ALA A 44 3.45 -4.07 -20.15
CA ALA A 44 4.66 -3.27 -19.97
C ALA A 44 4.88 -2.87 -18.49
N CYS A 45 3.81 -2.59 -17.72
CA CYS A 45 3.91 -2.37 -16.27
C CYS A 45 4.46 -3.60 -15.53
N VAL A 46 3.96 -4.81 -15.83
CA VAL A 46 4.44 -6.05 -15.22
C VAL A 46 5.90 -6.32 -15.59
N GLU A 47 6.26 -6.14 -16.87
CA GLU A 47 7.65 -6.30 -17.32
C GLU A 47 8.59 -5.32 -16.61
N LYS A 48 8.19 -4.05 -16.46
CA LYS A 48 8.93 -3.03 -15.70
C LYS A 48 9.04 -3.41 -14.22
N ALA A 49 7.94 -3.85 -13.60
CA ALA A 49 7.94 -4.28 -12.21
C ALA A 49 8.91 -5.44 -11.97
N VAL A 50 8.86 -6.48 -12.82
CA VAL A 50 9.77 -7.65 -12.73
C VAL A 50 11.23 -7.23 -12.86
N ALA A 51 11.54 -6.31 -13.78
CA ALA A 51 12.90 -5.79 -13.94
C ALA A 51 13.39 -5.05 -12.70
N LEU A 52 12.55 -4.17 -12.13
CA LEU A 52 12.86 -3.43 -10.90
C LEU A 52 12.96 -4.35 -9.67
N ILE A 53 12.12 -5.38 -9.55
CA ILE A 53 12.23 -6.39 -8.49
C ILE A 53 13.58 -7.10 -8.57
N LYS A 54 14.01 -7.48 -9.76
CA LYS A 54 15.32 -8.10 -9.97
C LYS A 54 16.46 -7.16 -9.56
N GLU A 55 16.43 -5.90 -9.97
CA GLU A 55 17.40 -4.88 -9.56
C GLU A 55 17.46 -4.73 -8.03
N CYS A 56 16.31 -4.67 -7.37
CA CYS A 56 16.22 -4.61 -5.91
C CYS A 56 16.83 -5.85 -5.24
N ALA A 57 16.60 -7.04 -5.80
CA ALA A 57 17.17 -8.29 -5.31
C ALA A 57 18.70 -8.34 -5.46
N GLU A 58 19.23 -7.84 -6.58
CA GLU A 58 20.69 -7.71 -6.79
C GLU A 58 21.32 -6.78 -5.71
N ASN A 59 20.56 -5.78 -5.25
CA ASN A 59 20.91 -4.93 -4.12
C ASN A 59 20.54 -5.52 -2.75
N LYS A 60 20.14 -6.79 -2.69
CA LYS A 60 19.83 -7.55 -1.47
C LYS A 60 18.66 -6.96 -0.66
N ALA A 61 17.68 -6.35 -1.31
CA ALA A 61 16.44 -5.95 -0.66
C ALA A 61 15.65 -7.20 -0.25
N GLU A 62 15.16 -7.20 0.99
CA GLU A 62 14.34 -8.27 1.58
C GLU A 62 12.84 -7.92 1.53
N LEU A 63 12.54 -6.61 1.43
CA LEU A 63 11.20 -6.06 1.21
C LEU A 63 11.27 -5.04 0.08
N ILE A 64 10.39 -5.17 -0.92
CA ILE A 64 10.32 -4.28 -2.07
C ILE A 64 8.91 -3.67 -2.13
N VAL A 65 8.82 -2.35 -2.18
CA VAL A 65 7.55 -1.63 -2.12
C VAL A 65 7.37 -0.76 -3.36
N PHE A 66 6.25 -0.98 -4.07
CA PHE A 66 5.80 -0.20 -5.22
C PHE A 66 4.64 0.73 -4.85
N PRO A 67 4.39 1.80 -5.63
CA PRO A 67 3.34 2.76 -5.34
C PRO A 67 1.92 2.23 -5.62
N GLU A 68 0.94 3.03 -5.24
CA GLU A 68 -0.49 2.84 -5.53
C GLU A 68 -0.73 2.70 -7.03
N LEU A 69 -1.55 1.70 -7.44
CA LEU A 69 -1.97 1.52 -8.83
C LEU A 69 -0.80 1.53 -9.85
N PHE A 70 0.34 0.93 -9.50
CA PHE A 70 1.46 0.82 -10.44
C PHE A 70 1.06 0.06 -11.71
N ILE A 71 0.09 -0.86 -11.61
CA ILE A 71 -0.47 -1.59 -12.75
C ILE A 71 -1.96 -1.26 -12.88
N PRO A 72 -2.41 -0.66 -13.95
CA PRO A 72 -1.74 -0.13 -15.14
C PRO A 72 -1.44 1.38 -15.07
N GLY A 73 -1.17 1.90 -13.89
CA GLY A 73 -0.95 3.31 -13.59
C GLY A 73 -2.19 4.02 -13.08
N TYR A 74 -1.97 5.13 -12.36
CA TYR A 74 -3.02 5.99 -11.84
C TYR A 74 -3.45 7.00 -12.93
N PRO A 75 -4.73 7.00 -13.36
CA PRO A 75 -5.21 7.86 -14.45
C PRO A 75 -5.48 9.28 -13.93
N TYR A 76 -4.48 9.93 -13.37
CA TYR A 76 -4.58 11.23 -12.72
C TYR A 76 -5.18 12.28 -13.67
N GLY A 77 -6.14 13.07 -13.18
CA GLY A 77 -6.81 14.14 -13.94
C GLY A 77 -7.83 13.68 -14.97
N MET A 78 -8.02 12.38 -15.18
CA MET A 78 -9.02 11.85 -16.11
C MET A 78 -10.38 11.69 -15.43
N THR A 79 -11.44 12.14 -16.12
CA THR A 79 -12.82 11.99 -15.65
C THR A 79 -13.53 10.80 -16.27
N PHE A 80 -12.96 10.15 -17.26
CA PHE A 80 -13.62 9.14 -18.08
C PHE A 80 -14.98 9.60 -18.65
N GLY A 81 -15.07 10.91 -18.92
CA GLY A 81 -16.26 11.56 -19.43
C GLY A 81 -17.44 11.63 -18.46
N PHE A 82 -17.21 11.34 -17.17
CA PHE A 82 -18.24 11.48 -16.15
C PHE A 82 -18.37 12.93 -15.69
N THR A 83 -19.59 13.44 -15.82
CA THR A 83 -20.05 14.64 -15.12
C THR A 83 -21.39 14.32 -14.45
N VAL A 84 -21.79 15.09 -13.44
CA VAL A 84 -23.06 14.81 -12.74
C VAL A 84 -24.21 14.76 -13.76
N GLY A 85 -24.88 13.61 -13.82
CA GLY A 85 -26.01 13.37 -14.73
C GLY A 85 -25.66 13.02 -16.18
N SER A 86 -24.38 13.04 -16.59
CA SER A 86 -24.00 12.82 -17.98
C SER A 86 -22.73 11.96 -18.14
N ARG A 87 -22.62 11.34 -19.31
CA ARG A 87 -21.49 10.52 -19.77
C ARG A 87 -21.33 10.70 -21.26
N ASN A 88 -20.14 10.42 -21.79
CA ASN A 88 -19.89 10.49 -23.23
C ASN A 88 -19.19 9.23 -23.76
N GLU A 89 -19.21 9.09 -25.09
CA GLU A 89 -18.62 7.94 -25.79
C GLU A 89 -17.11 7.89 -25.70
N ALA A 90 -16.45 9.03 -25.74
CA ALA A 90 -15.00 9.14 -25.63
C ALA A 90 -14.49 8.62 -24.27
N GLY A 91 -15.16 9.03 -23.19
CA GLY A 91 -14.84 8.55 -21.85
C GLY A 91 -15.04 7.05 -21.67
N ARG A 92 -16.09 6.47 -22.30
CA ARG A 92 -16.31 5.01 -22.28
C ARG A 92 -15.18 4.25 -22.97
N LYS A 93 -14.59 4.78 -24.05
CA LYS A 93 -13.46 4.16 -24.74
C LYS A 93 -12.21 4.14 -23.86
N ASP A 94 -11.89 5.25 -23.24
CA ASP A 94 -10.74 5.33 -22.33
C ASP A 94 -10.95 4.46 -21.08
N TRP A 95 -12.18 4.43 -20.53
CA TRP A 95 -12.50 3.57 -19.40
C TRP A 95 -12.39 2.09 -19.78
N LEU A 96 -12.87 1.67 -20.93
CA LEU A 96 -12.75 0.30 -21.43
C LEU A 96 -11.28 -0.10 -21.56
N ARG A 97 -10.45 0.79 -22.11
CA ARG A 97 -8.99 0.54 -22.20
C ARG A 97 -8.37 0.38 -20.80
N TYR A 98 -8.77 1.21 -19.83
CA TYR A 98 -8.30 1.08 -18.45
C TYR A 98 -8.74 -0.24 -17.81
N TYR A 99 -10.02 -0.61 -18.01
CA TYR A 99 -10.60 -1.86 -17.54
C TYR A 99 -9.88 -3.10 -18.11
N GLU A 100 -9.59 -3.11 -19.41
CA GLU A 100 -8.89 -4.21 -20.08
C GLU A 100 -7.42 -4.35 -19.61
N ASN A 101 -6.83 -3.23 -19.17
CA ASN A 101 -5.49 -3.19 -18.60
C ASN A 101 -5.47 -3.34 -17.07
N SER A 102 -6.61 -3.41 -16.40
CA SER A 102 -6.69 -3.83 -15.01
C SER A 102 -6.56 -5.36 -14.91
N ILE A 103 -6.04 -5.86 -13.77
CA ILE A 103 -5.67 -7.28 -13.62
C ILE A 103 -6.70 -8.05 -12.79
N VAL A 104 -6.89 -9.32 -13.07
CA VAL A 104 -7.67 -10.24 -12.22
C VAL A 104 -6.76 -10.81 -11.13
N VAL A 105 -7.26 -10.92 -9.92
CA VAL A 105 -6.51 -11.44 -8.77
C VAL A 105 -7.27 -12.63 -8.15
N PRO A 106 -6.67 -13.86 -8.14
CA PRO A 106 -5.43 -14.24 -8.81
C PRO A 106 -5.58 -14.33 -10.35
N GLY A 107 -4.49 -14.17 -11.08
CA GLY A 107 -4.46 -14.22 -12.54
C GLY A 107 -3.03 -14.23 -13.10
N PRO A 108 -2.88 -14.24 -14.43
CA PRO A 108 -1.57 -14.39 -15.07
C PRO A 108 -0.54 -13.35 -14.64
N GLU A 109 -0.97 -12.10 -14.45
CA GLU A 109 -0.09 -11.02 -14.02
C GLU A 109 0.38 -11.24 -12.57
N THR A 110 -0.48 -11.71 -11.68
CA THR A 110 -0.10 -12.02 -10.30
C THR A 110 0.79 -13.25 -10.21
N GLU A 111 0.68 -14.23 -11.12
CA GLU A 111 1.60 -15.37 -11.19
C GLU A 111 3.02 -14.92 -11.57
N LEU A 112 3.16 -13.97 -12.50
CA LEU A 112 4.45 -13.39 -12.87
C LEU A 112 5.08 -12.62 -11.69
N LEU A 113 4.29 -11.83 -10.96
CA LEU A 113 4.75 -11.08 -9.79
C LEU A 113 5.13 -12.02 -8.64
N ALA A 114 4.32 -13.05 -8.37
CA ALA A 114 4.63 -14.07 -7.36
C ALA A 114 5.93 -14.80 -7.69
N LYS A 115 6.12 -15.16 -8.97
CA LYS A 115 7.38 -15.74 -9.43
C LYS A 115 8.56 -14.79 -9.23
N ALA A 116 8.40 -13.51 -9.56
CA ALA A 116 9.46 -12.51 -9.38
C ALA A 116 9.83 -12.33 -7.91
N ALA A 117 8.86 -12.26 -6.99
CA ALA A 117 9.09 -12.20 -5.55
C ALA A 117 9.84 -13.44 -5.04
N LYS A 118 9.43 -14.63 -5.51
CA LYS A 118 10.09 -15.89 -5.18
C LYS A 118 11.53 -15.96 -5.72
N ASP A 119 11.75 -15.59 -6.97
CA ASP A 119 13.09 -15.57 -7.58
C ASP A 119 14.02 -14.57 -6.88
N ALA A 120 13.46 -13.46 -6.37
CA ALA A 120 14.15 -12.46 -5.56
C ALA A 120 14.42 -12.91 -4.11
N GLY A 121 13.67 -13.89 -3.61
CA GLY A 121 13.66 -14.27 -2.20
C GLY A 121 13.21 -13.13 -1.28
N ALA A 122 12.36 -12.24 -1.76
CA ALA A 122 11.95 -11.01 -1.08
C ALA A 122 10.43 -10.89 -0.97
N TRP A 123 9.97 -10.22 0.07
CA TRP A 123 8.60 -9.74 0.16
C TRP A 123 8.37 -8.61 -0.84
N LEU A 124 7.21 -8.62 -1.48
CA LEU A 124 6.80 -7.59 -2.44
C LEU A 124 5.48 -6.97 -2.01
N SER A 125 5.39 -5.64 -2.06
CA SER A 125 4.15 -4.87 -1.98
C SER A 125 3.97 -4.08 -3.27
N ILE A 126 2.83 -4.20 -3.96
CA ILE A 126 2.57 -3.50 -5.22
C ILE A 126 1.11 -3.12 -5.37
N GLY A 127 0.85 -1.86 -5.74
CA GLY A 127 -0.47 -1.35 -6.04
C GLY A 127 -0.94 -1.71 -7.44
N VAL A 128 -2.20 -2.15 -7.56
CA VAL A 128 -2.81 -2.55 -8.83
C VAL A 128 -4.25 -2.06 -8.95
N SER A 129 -4.73 -1.83 -10.18
CA SER A 129 -6.15 -1.80 -10.48
C SER A 129 -6.62 -3.24 -10.65
N GLU A 130 -7.30 -3.75 -9.62
CA GLU A 130 -7.88 -5.10 -9.65
C GLU A 130 -9.20 -5.08 -10.40
N ARG A 131 -9.39 -6.03 -11.30
CA ARG A 131 -10.65 -6.24 -12.00
C ARG A 131 -11.37 -7.45 -11.41
N ASP A 132 -12.62 -7.26 -10.99
CA ASP A 132 -13.47 -8.38 -10.57
C ASP A 132 -13.62 -9.39 -11.70
N ALA A 133 -13.53 -10.69 -11.36
CA ALA A 133 -13.54 -11.76 -12.35
C ALA A 133 -14.95 -12.00 -12.98
N VAL A 134 -16.00 -11.50 -12.35
CA VAL A 134 -17.41 -11.77 -12.73
C VAL A 134 -18.13 -10.50 -13.18
N THR A 135 -17.86 -9.39 -12.50
CA THR A 135 -18.50 -8.10 -12.75
C THR A 135 -17.55 -7.12 -13.45
N ALA A 136 -18.05 -5.96 -13.85
CA ALA A 136 -17.21 -4.89 -14.38
C ALA A 136 -16.65 -3.97 -13.28
N THR A 137 -16.68 -4.38 -12.02
CA THR A 137 -16.16 -3.59 -10.91
C THR A 137 -14.63 -3.63 -10.90
N LEU A 138 -14.03 -2.47 -10.71
CA LEU A 138 -12.59 -2.31 -10.44
C LEU A 138 -12.38 -1.99 -8.97
N TYR A 139 -11.25 -2.42 -8.41
CA TYR A 139 -10.82 -2.09 -7.05
C TYR A 139 -9.40 -1.52 -7.09
N ASN A 140 -9.16 -0.51 -6.26
CA ASN A 140 -7.82 -0.04 -5.96
C ASN A 140 -7.23 -0.97 -4.90
N THR A 141 -6.23 -1.74 -5.27
CA THR A 141 -5.76 -2.88 -4.48
C THR A 141 -4.26 -2.82 -4.28
N ASN A 142 -3.80 -3.08 -3.07
CA ASN A 142 -2.42 -3.38 -2.76
C ASN A 142 -2.25 -4.89 -2.55
N LEU A 143 -1.29 -5.49 -3.22
CA LEU A 143 -0.96 -6.90 -3.12
C LEU A 143 0.35 -7.08 -2.36
N PHE A 144 0.35 -7.99 -1.38
CA PHE A 144 1.58 -8.51 -0.82
C PHE A 144 1.87 -9.89 -1.40
N PHE A 145 3.12 -10.15 -1.73
CA PHE A 145 3.60 -11.46 -2.12
C PHE A 145 4.69 -11.89 -1.15
N SER A 146 4.56 -13.09 -0.60
CA SER A 146 5.64 -13.68 0.20
C SER A 146 6.76 -14.24 -0.72
N PRO A 147 7.96 -14.48 -0.17
CA PRO A 147 9.02 -15.18 -0.90
C PRO A 147 8.65 -16.60 -1.35
N GLU A 148 7.62 -17.20 -0.74
CA GLU A 148 7.06 -18.50 -1.12
C GLU A 148 6.03 -18.40 -2.26
N GLY A 149 5.55 -17.17 -2.55
CA GLY A 149 4.58 -16.86 -3.61
C GLY A 149 3.13 -16.79 -3.12
N GLU A 150 2.90 -16.71 -1.82
CA GLU A 150 1.57 -16.45 -1.26
C GLU A 150 1.14 -15.01 -1.58
N ILE A 151 -0.16 -14.82 -1.85
CA ILE A 151 -0.74 -13.52 -2.18
C ILE A 151 -1.69 -13.10 -1.06
N ILE A 152 -1.47 -11.90 -0.52
CA ILE A 152 -2.38 -11.25 0.43
C ILE A 152 -2.95 -10.00 -0.24
N VAL A 153 -4.27 -9.84 -0.21
CA VAL A 153 -4.99 -8.82 -0.98
C VAL A 153 -5.62 -7.81 -0.04
N HIS A 154 -5.20 -6.53 -0.15
CA HIS A 154 -5.83 -5.40 0.52
C HIS A 154 -6.48 -4.48 -0.51
N ARG A 155 -7.81 -4.46 -0.57
CA ARG A 155 -8.59 -3.49 -1.36
C ARG A 155 -8.78 -2.22 -0.55
N LYS A 156 -8.58 -1.06 -1.19
CA LYS A 156 -8.83 0.26 -0.57
C LYS A 156 -10.24 0.32 0.00
N LEU A 157 -10.34 0.55 1.31
CA LEU A 157 -11.63 0.52 2.02
C LEU A 157 -12.64 1.48 1.40
N LYS A 158 -12.16 2.68 1.04
CA LYS A 158 -12.96 3.72 0.42
C LYS A 158 -12.14 4.52 -0.60
N PRO A 159 -12.45 4.45 -1.89
CA PRO A 159 -11.83 5.31 -2.88
C PRO A 159 -12.07 6.79 -2.59
N THR A 160 -11.05 7.63 -2.83
CA THR A 160 -11.03 9.04 -2.46
C THR A 160 -11.75 9.90 -3.50
N GLY A 161 -12.73 10.68 -3.11
CA GLY A 161 -13.34 11.71 -3.96
C GLY A 161 -13.82 11.16 -5.31
N SER A 162 -13.24 11.63 -6.41
CA SER A 162 -13.56 11.23 -7.77
C SER A 162 -13.06 9.82 -8.15
N GLU A 163 -12.18 9.20 -7.39
CA GLU A 163 -11.79 7.80 -7.58
C GLU A 163 -13.00 6.86 -7.60
N ARG A 164 -14.09 7.23 -6.90
CA ARG A 164 -15.36 6.48 -6.86
C ARG A 164 -16.07 6.35 -8.20
N VAL A 165 -15.64 7.12 -9.20
CA VAL A 165 -16.10 6.96 -10.57
C VAL A 165 -15.49 5.71 -11.22
N VAL A 166 -14.32 5.29 -10.76
CA VAL A 166 -13.52 4.20 -11.33
C VAL A 166 -13.56 2.95 -10.46
N TRP A 167 -13.31 3.09 -9.15
CA TRP A 167 -13.15 1.96 -8.23
C TRP A 167 -14.28 1.87 -7.21
N GLY A 168 -14.65 0.63 -6.89
CA GLY A 168 -15.59 0.29 -5.81
C GLY A 168 -14.92 0.25 -4.44
N ASP A 169 -15.76 0.24 -3.41
CA ASP A 169 -15.35 0.04 -2.02
C ASP A 169 -14.89 -1.41 -1.81
N ALA A 170 -13.98 -1.63 -0.86
CA ALA A 170 -13.65 -2.98 -0.41
C ALA A 170 -14.90 -3.69 0.12
N ASP A 171 -15.05 -4.96 -0.21
CA ASP A 171 -16.22 -5.77 0.11
C ASP A 171 -15.95 -6.92 1.10
N LYS A 172 -14.67 -7.19 1.40
CA LYS A 172 -14.24 -8.29 2.27
C LYS A 172 -12.77 -8.15 2.67
N ASN A 173 -12.31 -9.01 3.59
CA ASN A 173 -10.92 -9.12 4.04
C ASN A 173 -10.36 -7.76 4.46
N TYR A 174 -11.04 -7.08 5.38
CA TYR A 174 -10.63 -5.77 5.83
C TYR A 174 -9.34 -5.83 6.65
N PHE A 175 -8.39 -4.96 6.28
CA PHE A 175 -7.11 -4.80 6.98
C PHE A 175 -6.31 -6.10 7.12
N PRO A 176 -6.05 -6.87 6.03
CA PRO A 176 -5.20 -8.04 6.11
C PRO A 176 -3.78 -7.64 6.52
N VAL A 177 -3.09 -8.53 7.20
CA VAL A 177 -1.68 -8.37 7.54
C VAL A 177 -0.88 -9.53 6.96
N ALA A 178 0.33 -9.24 6.54
CA ALA A 178 1.32 -10.23 6.14
C ALA A 178 2.23 -10.54 7.33
N GLU A 179 2.31 -11.80 7.73
CA GLU A 179 3.22 -12.26 8.78
C GLU A 179 4.63 -12.35 8.20
N THR A 180 5.47 -11.38 8.52
CA THR A 180 6.84 -11.30 8.03
C THR A 180 7.85 -11.65 9.10
N PRO A 181 9.13 -11.94 8.76
CA PRO A 181 10.19 -12.13 9.75
C PRO A 181 10.43 -10.91 10.66
N TRP A 182 9.95 -9.74 10.26
CA TRP A 182 10.09 -8.46 10.98
C TRP A 182 8.83 -8.07 11.75
N GLY A 183 7.85 -8.96 11.82
CA GLY A 183 6.55 -8.76 12.43
C GLY A 183 5.45 -8.50 11.39
N PRO A 184 4.22 -8.28 11.88
CA PRO A 184 3.08 -8.07 10.99
C PRO A 184 3.25 -6.80 10.15
N MET A 185 3.02 -6.93 8.84
CA MET A 185 3.04 -5.85 7.86
C MET A 185 1.63 -5.59 7.35
N GLY A 186 1.14 -4.37 7.46
CA GLY A 186 -0.16 -3.96 6.96
C GLY A 186 -0.07 -2.79 5.97
N SER A 187 -1.12 -2.58 5.19
CA SER A 187 -1.20 -1.48 4.22
C SER A 187 -2.43 -0.63 4.40
N MET A 188 -2.24 0.67 4.18
CA MET A 188 -3.30 1.66 3.91
C MET A 188 -2.95 2.42 2.65
N ILE A 189 -3.86 2.41 1.69
CA ILE A 189 -3.62 3.03 0.38
C ILE A 189 -3.96 4.52 0.45
N CYS A 190 -2.93 5.39 0.31
CA CYS A 190 -3.08 6.83 0.17
C CYS A 190 -3.93 7.45 1.32
N TRP A 191 -4.96 8.22 1.01
CA TRP A 191 -5.85 8.90 1.97
C TRP A 191 -6.68 7.96 2.85
N GLU A 192 -6.69 6.67 2.60
CA GLU A 192 -7.19 5.69 3.56
C GLU A 192 -6.50 5.85 4.91
N SER A 193 -5.22 6.24 4.91
CA SER A 193 -4.44 6.55 6.12
C SER A 193 -4.99 7.72 6.94
N TYR A 194 -5.87 8.56 6.39
CA TYR A 194 -6.57 9.60 7.16
C TYR A 194 -7.73 9.06 8.01
N MET A 195 -8.12 7.80 7.86
CA MET A 195 -9.19 7.17 8.62
C MET A 195 -8.68 6.70 10.00
N PRO A 196 -8.97 7.39 11.14
CA PRO A 196 -8.36 7.04 12.43
C PRO A 196 -8.71 5.63 12.90
N LEU A 197 -9.97 5.20 12.71
CA LEU A 197 -10.41 3.87 13.11
C LEU A 197 -9.76 2.76 12.25
N ALA A 198 -9.49 3.03 10.98
CA ALA A 198 -8.80 2.10 10.10
C ALA A 198 -7.34 1.89 10.55
N ARG A 199 -6.63 2.98 10.91
CA ARG A 199 -5.30 2.88 11.51
C ARG A 199 -5.33 2.08 12.82
N ALA A 200 -6.29 2.38 13.69
CA ALA A 200 -6.46 1.65 14.96
C ALA A 200 -6.70 0.15 14.72
N ALA A 201 -7.43 -0.23 13.68
CA ALA A 201 -7.62 -1.63 13.30
C ALA A 201 -6.31 -2.32 12.93
N LEU A 202 -5.41 -1.65 12.21
CA LEU A 202 -4.08 -2.18 11.92
C LEU A 202 -3.21 -2.24 13.18
N TYR A 203 -3.23 -1.20 14.01
CA TYR A 203 -2.44 -1.20 15.25
C TYR A 203 -2.84 -2.36 16.18
N GLN A 204 -4.14 -2.67 16.29
CA GLN A 204 -4.63 -3.81 17.07
C GLN A 204 -4.09 -5.16 16.55
N LYS A 205 -3.68 -5.23 15.29
CA LYS A 205 -3.00 -6.42 14.72
C LYS A 205 -1.49 -6.42 14.98
N GLY A 206 -0.97 -5.45 15.73
CA GLY A 206 0.42 -5.39 16.18
C GLY A 206 1.43 -5.03 15.10
N ILE A 207 1.00 -4.38 14.01
CA ILE A 207 1.87 -4.10 12.86
C ILE A 207 3.17 -3.41 13.29
N THR A 208 4.27 -3.84 12.69
CA THR A 208 5.60 -3.27 12.84
C THR A 208 6.00 -2.44 11.61
N LEU A 209 5.40 -2.78 10.45
CA LEU A 209 5.61 -2.15 9.16
C LEU A 209 4.26 -1.66 8.62
N TYR A 210 4.14 -0.34 8.44
CA TYR A 210 2.99 0.32 7.84
C TYR A 210 3.34 0.70 6.41
N ILE A 211 2.79 -0.02 5.43
CA ILE A 211 3.02 0.24 4.01
C ILE A 211 1.96 1.20 3.49
N SER A 212 2.39 2.31 2.91
CA SER A 212 1.51 3.33 2.36
C SER A 212 1.86 3.61 0.90
N PRO A 213 1.26 2.84 -0.04
CA PRO A 213 1.37 3.16 -1.45
C PRO A 213 0.51 4.38 -1.78
N ASN A 214 1.07 5.34 -2.51
CA ASN A 214 0.47 6.65 -2.75
C ASN A 214 0.62 7.16 -4.19
N THR A 215 -0.21 8.15 -4.50
CA THR A 215 -0.07 9.13 -5.57
C THR A 215 -0.33 10.54 -5.02
N ASN A 216 0.12 10.82 -3.79
CA ASN A 216 -0.16 12.04 -3.04
C ASN A 216 1.13 12.77 -2.72
N ASP A 217 1.43 13.80 -3.48
CA ASP A 217 2.69 14.53 -3.48
C ASP A 217 2.63 15.92 -2.82
N ASN A 218 1.67 16.14 -1.90
CA ASN A 218 1.57 17.41 -1.17
C ASN A 218 2.41 17.41 0.11
N ASP A 219 2.85 18.62 0.52
CA ASP A 219 3.74 18.80 1.67
C ASP A 219 3.05 18.46 3.01
N GLU A 220 1.72 18.65 3.12
CA GLU A 220 0.93 18.33 4.31
C GLU A 220 0.94 16.84 4.60
N TRP A 221 1.05 16.01 3.57
CA TRP A 221 1.17 14.56 3.69
C TRP A 221 2.39 14.13 4.50
N GLN A 222 3.50 14.85 4.38
CA GLN A 222 4.72 14.57 5.12
C GLN A 222 4.54 14.72 6.64
N SER A 223 3.67 15.65 7.08
CA SER A 223 3.29 15.78 8.49
C SER A 223 2.45 14.58 8.96
N THR A 224 1.54 14.10 8.13
CA THR A 224 0.70 12.92 8.38
C THR A 224 1.53 11.66 8.52
N ILE A 225 2.50 11.44 7.64
CA ILE A 225 3.42 10.30 7.66
C ILE A 225 4.12 10.19 9.02
N LYS A 226 4.71 11.29 9.49
CA LYS A 226 5.40 11.34 10.78
C LYS A 226 4.46 11.09 11.95
N HIS A 227 3.27 11.69 11.91
CA HIS A 227 2.26 11.48 12.95
C HIS A 227 1.87 10.02 13.08
N ILE A 228 1.60 9.33 11.96
CA ILE A 228 1.18 7.92 11.96
C ILE A 228 2.30 7.01 12.49
N ALA A 229 3.56 7.27 12.12
CA ALA A 229 4.69 6.51 12.61
C ALA A 229 4.81 6.60 14.16
N ILE A 230 4.65 7.82 14.71
CA ILE A 230 4.65 8.07 16.17
C ILE A 230 3.42 7.45 16.83
N GLU A 231 2.21 7.65 16.26
CA GLU A 231 0.95 7.14 16.82
C GLU A 231 0.97 5.60 16.94
N GLY A 232 1.44 4.92 15.89
CA GLY A 232 1.45 3.44 15.81
C GLY A 232 2.72 2.79 16.35
N HIS A 233 3.77 3.56 16.67
CA HIS A 233 5.10 3.07 16.99
C HIS A 233 5.54 1.95 16.05
N CYS A 234 5.49 2.25 14.75
CA CYS A 234 5.86 1.37 13.64
C CYS A 234 6.66 2.14 12.59
N TYR A 235 7.39 1.44 11.75
CA TYR A 235 7.96 2.05 10.56
C TYR A 235 6.86 2.43 9.60
N PHE A 236 6.88 3.67 9.10
CA PHE A 236 5.99 4.12 8.03
C PHE A 236 6.77 4.19 6.71
N ILE A 237 6.35 3.38 5.75
CA ILE A 237 6.97 3.28 4.44
C ILE A 237 6.04 3.96 3.42
N ASN A 238 6.41 5.19 3.04
CA ASN A 238 5.70 5.95 2.02
C ASN A 238 6.29 5.67 0.66
N CYS A 239 5.49 5.13 -0.25
CA CYS A 239 5.90 4.88 -1.62
C CYS A 239 4.99 5.63 -2.58
N ASP A 240 5.50 6.72 -3.11
CA ASP A 240 4.82 7.55 -4.10
C ASP A 240 5.28 7.25 -5.52
N MET A 241 4.39 7.52 -6.47
CA MET A 241 4.66 7.45 -7.89
C MET A 241 5.35 8.73 -8.36
N TYR A 242 6.24 8.63 -9.34
CA TYR A 242 6.72 9.77 -10.10
C TYR A 242 6.40 9.57 -11.57
N PHE A 243 5.69 10.52 -12.20
CA PHE A 243 5.50 10.52 -13.64
C PHE A 243 5.13 11.91 -14.16
N THR A 244 5.34 12.11 -15.46
CA THR A 244 5.11 13.36 -16.16
C THR A 244 3.95 13.22 -17.13
N ARG A 245 3.44 14.35 -17.64
CA ARG A 245 2.28 14.38 -18.54
C ARG A 245 2.53 13.64 -19.87
N ASP A 246 3.75 13.60 -20.34
CA ASP A 246 4.14 12.90 -21.57
C ASP A 246 4.16 11.36 -21.43
N THR A 247 4.01 10.83 -20.20
CA THR A 247 3.82 9.40 -19.94
C THR A 247 2.46 8.90 -20.46
N TYR A 248 1.47 9.79 -20.65
CA TYR A 248 0.15 9.40 -21.15
C TYR A 248 0.20 8.98 -22.61
N PRO A 249 -0.49 7.86 -22.97
CA PRO A 249 -0.65 7.47 -24.38
C PRO A 249 -1.30 8.59 -25.21
N ALA A 250 -0.70 8.91 -26.36
CA ALA A 250 -1.15 10.01 -27.23
C ALA A 250 -2.51 9.73 -27.89
N ASP A 251 -2.96 8.48 -27.90
CA ASP A 251 -4.20 8.02 -28.53
C ASP A 251 -5.42 7.96 -27.58
N LEU A 252 -5.25 8.37 -26.31
CA LEU A 252 -6.36 8.52 -25.37
C LEU A 252 -7.32 9.64 -25.84
N GLN A 253 -8.62 9.42 -25.60
CA GLN A 253 -9.65 10.41 -25.94
C GLN A 253 -9.63 11.64 -25.01
N ALA A 254 -9.10 11.47 -23.79
CA ALA A 254 -9.01 12.51 -22.76
C ALA A 254 -7.87 13.52 -22.98
N GLN A 255 -7.31 13.68 -24.19
CA GLN A 255 -6.19 14.59 -24.47
C GLN A 255 -6.44 16.04 -23.98
N GLY A 256 -7.70 16.50 -24.05
CA GLY A 256 -8.08 17.83 -23.56
C GLY A 256 -8.05 17.97 -22.03
N GLU A 257 -8.21 16.87 -21.29
CA GLU A 257 -8.06 16.82 -19.82
C GLU A 257 -6.58 16.75 -19.48
N ILE A 258 -5.84 15.86 -20.15
CA ILE A 258 -4.40 15.62 -19.95
C ILE A 258 -3.59 16.89 -20.21
N ALA A 259 -3.92 17.64 -21.26
CA ALA A 259 -3.23 18.89 -21.61
C ALA A 259 -3.31 19.98 -20.52
N LYS A 260 -4.27 19.88 -19.59
CA LYS A 260 -4.42 20.82 -18.45
C LYS A 260 -3.58 20.44 -17.25
N LEU A 261 -3.03 19.23 -17.21
CA LEU A 261 -2.19 18.78 -16.12
C LEU A 261 -0.85 19.52 -16.12
N PRO A 262 -0.21 19.66 -14.95
CA PRO A 262 1.16 20.15 -14.90
C PRO A 262 2.11 19.22 -15.67
N GLU A 263 3.30 19.67 -15.97
CA GLU A 263 4.33 18.83 -16.60
C GLU A 263 4.64 17.61 -15.74
N LYS A 264 4.91 17.83 -14.44
CA LYS A 264 5.05 16.77 -13.45
C LYS A 264 3.68 16.49 -12.85
N VAL A 265 3.07 15.40 -13.23
CA VAL A 265 1.72 15.02 -12.77
C VAL A 265 1.74 14.45 -11.37
N CYS A 266 2.75 13.65 -11.06
CA CYS A 266 3.03 13.17 -9.73
C CYS A 266 4.52 13.34 -9.45
N ARG A 267 4.86 14.03 -8.35
CA ARG A 267 6.24 14.47 -8.05
C ARG A 267 7.07 13.48 -7.25
N GLY A 268 6.45 12.39 -6.78
CA GLY A 268 7.08 11.50 -5.82
C GLY A 268 6.88 11.99 -4.38
N GLY A 269 7.92 11.85 -3.56
CA GLY A 269 7.88 12.14 -2.13
C GLY A 269 8.02 10.88 -1.28
N SER A 270 8.47 9.79 -1.91
CA SER A 270 8.73 8.54 -1.19
C SER A 270 9.78 8.73 -0.12
N CYS A 271 9.50 8.18 1.06
CA CYS A 271 10.37 8.26 2.22
C CYS A 271 10.09 7.12 3.20
N ILE A 272 10.97 6.96 4.18
CA ILE A 272 10.81 6.01 5.27
C ILE A 272 10.94 6.77 6.58
N VAL A 273 9.97 6.60 7.48
CA VAL A 273 9.95 7.21 8.82
C VAL A 273 10.06 6.12 9.87
N ASP A 274 10.93 6.32 10.85
CA ASP A 274 11.12 5.41 11.97
C ASP A 274 10.00 5.53 13.03
N PRO A 275 9.90 4.59 13.99
CA PRO A 275 8.86 4.62 15.02
C PRO A 275 8.85 5.85 15.94
N TYR A 276 9.89 6.69 15.90
CA TYR A 276 9.99 7.96 16.61
C TYR A 276 9.61 9.18 15.78
N GLY A 277 9.19 8.97 14.52
CA GLY A 277 8.80 10.05 13.61
C GLY A 277 9.96 10.75 12.90
N HIS A 278 11.16 10.17 12.93
CA HIS A 278 12.31 10.69 12.21
C HIS A 278 12.42 10.07 10.81
N TYR A 279 12.78 10.87 9.83
CA TYR A 279 13.11 10.33 8.53
C TYR A 279 14.35 9.43 8.61
N LEU A 280 14.22 8.19 8.22
CA LEU A 280 15.34 7.29 7.93
C LEU A 280 15.88 7.59 6.52
N THR A 281 14.96 7.89 5.59
CA THR A 281 15.27 8.45 4.28
C THR A 281 14.36 9.66 4.06
N GLU A 282 14.96 10.80 3.69
CA GLU A 282 14.23 12.02 3.36
C GLU A 282 13.36 11.82 2.11
N PRO A 283 12.25 12.58 1.95
CA PRO A 283 11.43 12.52 0.76
C PRO A 283 12.20 12.80 -0.52
N VAL A 284 12.07 11.91 -1.50
CA VAL A 284 12.71 12.07 -2.81
C VAL A 284 11.71 12.66 -3.80
N TRP A 285 12.05 13.82 -4.35
CA TRP A 285 11.17 14.59 -5.23
C TRP A 285 11.66 14.65 -6.67
N ASP A 286 10.72 14.77 -7.60
CA ASP A 286 10.90 15.19 -8.98
C ASP A 286 11.78 14.26 -9.84
N LYS A 287 11.87 12.99 -9.50
CA LYS A 287 12.62 11.97 -10.26
C LYS A 287 12.18 10.55 -9.96
N GLU A 288 12.43 9.63 -10.87
CA GLU A 288 12.44 8.20 -10.55
C GLU A 288 13.64 7.85 -9.66
N ALA A 289 13.44 6.97 -8.70
CA ALA A 289 14.49 6.47 -7.82
C ALA A 289 14.08 5.15 -7.15
N VAL A 290 15.04 4.29 -6.89
CA VAL A 290 14.90 3.20 -5.93
C VAL A 290 15.64 3.60 -4.65
N ILE A 291 14.88 3.71 -3.56
CA ILE A 291 15.37 4.20 -2.27
C ILE A 291 15.65 2.98 -1.39
N TYR A 292 16.89 2.82 -0.97
CA TYR A 292 17.30 1.72 -0.09
C TYR A 292 17.53 2.19 1.33
N ALA A 293 17.11 1.40 2.31
CA ALA A 293 17.40 1.60 3.71
C ALA A 293 17.51 0.28 4.46
N GLU A 294 18.12 0.33 5.64
CA GLU A 294 18.13 -0.78 6.60
C GLU A 294 17.33 -0.37 7.82
N LEU A 295 16.26 -1.11 8.13
CA LEU A 295 15.38 -0.87 9.25
C LEU A 295 15.93 -1.61 10.48
N ASP A 296 16.20 -0.90 11.57
CA ASP A 296 16.51 -1.51 12.87
C ASP A 296 15.21 -1.84 13.62
N MET A 297 14.80 -3.09 13.57
CA MET A 297 13.53 -3.53 14.15
C MET A 297 13.47 -3.45 15.67
N SER A 298 14.62 -3.30 16.34
CA SER A 298 14.66 -3.09 17.80
C SER A 298 14.01 -1.77 18.22
N LYS A 299 14.00 -0.78 17.33
CA LYS A 299 13.33 0.52 17.55
C LYS A 299 11.83 0.40 17.76
N VAL A 300 11.16 -0.59 17.15
CA VAL A 300 9.72 -0.82 17.31
C VAL A 300 9.41 -1.17 18.77
N ALA A 301 10.13 -2.14 19.33
CA ALA A 301 9.93 -2.54 20.73
C ALA A 301 10.34 -1.43 21.70
N ALA A 302 11.47 -0.75 21.42
CA ALA A 302 11.97 0.32 22.27
C ALA A 302 11.01 1.52 22.31
N SER A 303 10.44 1.93 21.19
CA SER A 303 9.49 3.04 21.13
C SER A 303 8.17 2.72 21.85
N ARG A 304 7.71 1.47 21.75
CA ARG A 304 6.48 1.01 22.45
C ARG A 304 6.61 0.96 23.96
N MET A 305 7.83 1.02 24.51
CA MET A 305 8.02 1.17 25.95
C MET A 305 7.35 2.45 26.47
N GLU A 306 7.41 3.53 25.71
CA GLU A 306 6.87 4.84 26.12
C GLU A 306 5.36 4.92 25.92
N PHE A 307 4.87 4.39 24.80
CA PHE A 307 3.47 4.47 24.43
C PHE A 307 3.09 3.28 23.52
N ASP A 308 2.42 2.29 24.06
CA ASP A 308 1.85 1.19 23.27
C ASP A 308 0.34 1.37 23.17
N VAL A 309 -0.11 1.91 22.05
CA VAL A 309 -1.52 2.26 21.79
C VAL A 309 -2.47 1.06 21.88
N CYS A 310 -1.96 -0.16 21.67
CA CYS A 310 -2.72 -1.39 21.77
C CYS A 310 -2.35 -2.24 23.00
N GLY A 311 -1.31 -1.86 23.74
CA GLY A 311 -0.83 -2.50 24.94
C GLY A 311 -1.20 -1.73 26.20
N HIS A 312 -0.19 -1.23 26.92
CA HIS A 312 -0.38 -0.60 28.24
C HIS A 312 -1.09 0.77 28.21
N TYR A 313 -1.25 1.41 27.05
CA TYR A 313 -2.08 2.61 26.87
C TYR A 313 -3.51 2.29 26.41
N ALA A 314 -3.81 1.04 26.03
CA ALA A 314 -5.15 0.65 25.64
C ALA A 314 -6.10 0.62 26.87
N ARG A 315 -7.33 1.05 26.68
CA ARG A 315 -8.42 0.99 27.67
C ARG A 315 -9.61 0.22 27.09
N PRO A 316 -9.49 -1.09 26.87
CA PRO A 316 -10.54 -1.93 26.28
C PRO A 316 -11.78 -2.05 27.16
N ASP A 317 -11.68 -1.65 28.43
CA ASP A 317 -12.81 -1.45 29.36
C ASP A 317 -13.65 -0.22 29.02
N VAL A 318 -13.08 0.78 28.32
CA VAL A 318 -13.74 2.05 27.95
C VAL A 318 -13.98 2.16 26.45
N LEU A 319 -12.99 1.78 25.63
CA LEU A 319 -13.02 1.93 24.18
C LEU A 319 -12.85 0.57 23.50
N LYS A 320 -13.75 0.24 22.57
CA LYS A 320 -13.69 -0.98 21.77
C LYS A 320 -13.83 -0.62 20.31
N LEU A 321 -12.90 -1.09 19.49
CA LEU A 321 -13.01 -1.08 18.03
C LEU A 321 -13.40 -2.48 17.58
N VAL A 322 -14.48 -2.57 16.81
CA VAL A 322 -14.93 -3.81 16.17
C VAL A 322 -14.81 -3.63 14.67
N VAL A 323 -14.12 -4.56 14.03
CA VAL A 323 -14.09 -4.67 12.56
C VAL A 323 -15.05 -5.79 12.19
N GLU A 324 -16.07 -5.46 11.41
CA GLU A 324 -17.03 -6.46 10.92
C GLU A 324 -16.46 -7.08 9.63
N ASP A 325 -15.73 -8.18 9.76
CA ASP A 325 -15.35 -9.00 8.59
C ASP A 325 -16.57 -9.76 8.09
N LYS A 326 -16.95 -9.49 6.84
CA LYS A 326 -18.05 -10.18 6.15
C LYS A 326 -17.54 -11.35 5.32
#